data_a4c8f1713738a2b99377937eb7132fe8
#
_entry.id   a4c8f1713738a2b99377937eb7132fe8
#
_cell.length_a   1.000
_cell.length_b   1.000
_cell.length_c   1.000
_cell.angle_alpha   90.00
_cell.angle_beta   90.00
_cell.angle_gamma   90.00
#
_symmetry.space_group_name_H-M   'P 1'
#
loop_
_entity.id
_entity.type
_entity.pdbx_description
1 polymer ?
#
loop_
_entity_poly.entity_id
_entity_poly.type
_entity_poly.pdbx_seq_one_letter_code
_entity_poly.pdbx_strand_id
1 'polypeptide(L)'
;LVSLRNPKTRAIFDKLYTDIADKLMSMTMSSEKIYKDQCLQAGIKEEDIISYEKQKKFIEDKSRYTLEINQEVHIKSELKAIEDLVDILYQRNWYLIVSDETIGEFIISDYPVSIAPLNKSDNLQHIGFGIRNTEVCFPISKYLAFIGVFEDNKQKKFIATKDIINKINKATYDFANKQVFSTKKIEF
;
A
#
# COMPACT_ATOMS: atom_id res chain seq x y z
N LEU A 1 3.85 0.25 2.32
CA LEU A 1 4.71 -0.92 2.06
C LEU A 1 4.11 -2.18 2.63
N VAL A 2 3.71 -2.15 3.87
CA VAL A 2 3.07 -3.28 4.53
C VAL A 2 1.78 -3.69 3.78
N SER A 3 1.04 -2.76 3.20
CA SER A 3 -0.15 -3.07 2.40
C SER A 3 0.15 -3.89 1.13
N LEU A 4 1.28 -3.63 0.45
CA LEU A 4 1.67 -4.38 -0.74
C LEU A 4 2.13 -5.82 -0.44
N ARG A 5 2.57 -6.09 0.80
CA ARG A 5 2.90 -7.44 1.26
C ARG A 5 1.68 -8.25 1.68
N ASN A 6 0.53 -7.60 1.86
CA ASN A 6 -0.71 -8.32 2.13
C ASN A 6 -1.12 -9.15 0.89
N PRO A 7 -1.32 -10.48 1.02
CA PRO A 7 -1.66 -11.34 -0.11
C PRO A 7 -2.91 -10.91 -0.86
N LYS A 8 -3.92 -10.37 -0.15
CA LYS A 8 -5.14 -9.86 -0.78
C LYS A 8 -4.86 -8.61 -1.62
N THR A 9 -4.06 -7.68 -1.09
CA THR A 9 -3.67 -6.47 -1.82
C THR A 9 -2.82 -6.83 -3.03
N ARG A 10 -1.86 -7.77 -2.88
CA ARG A 10 -1.05 -8.26 -3.99
C ARG A 10 -1.92 -8.85 -5.09
N ALA A 11 -2.88 -9.71 -4.76
CA ALA A 11 -3.81 -10.29 -5.75
C ALA A 11 -4.62 -9.22 -6.51
N ILE A 12 -4.99 -8.12 -5.87
CA ILE A 12 -5.66 -6.98 -6.53
C ILE A 12 -4.71 -6.31 -7.53
N PHE A 13 -3.45 -6.08 -7.14
CA PHE A 13 -2.45 -5.51 -8.04
C PHE A 13 -2.11 -6.44 -9.21
N ASP A 14 -1.92 -7.75 -8.94
CA ASP A 14 -1.69 -8.75 -10.00
C ASP A 14 -2.80 -8.72 -11.04
N LYS A 15 -4.06 -8.72 -10.58
CA LYS A 15 -5.21 -8.61 -11.45
C LYS A 15 -5.20 -7.30 -12.25
N LEU A 16 -4.93 -6.17 -11.61
CA LEU A 16 -4.88 -4.87 -12.29
C LEU A 16 -3.80 -4.86 -13.39
N TYR A 17 -2.59 -5.33 -13.06
CA TYR A 17 -1.49 -5.39 -14.04
C TYR A 17 -1.79 -6.35 -15.19
N THR A 18 -2.37 -7.51 -14.92
CA THR A 18 -2.77 -8.45 -15.98
C THR A 18 -3.87 -7.89 -16.86
N ASP A 19 -4.87 -7.20 -16.29
CA ASP A 19 -5.95 -6.54 -17.05
C ASP A 19 -5.40 -5.40 -17.94
N ILE A 20 -4.41 -4.64 -17.43
CA ILE A 20 -3.73 -3.60 -18.22
C ILE A 20 -2.92 -4.24 -19.36
N ALA A 21 -2.16 -5.29 -19.08
CA ALA A 21 -1.37 -6.01 -20.10
C ALA A 21 -2.28 -6.58 -21.20
N ASP A 22 -3.41 -7.19 -20.83
CA ASP A 22 -4.42 -7.68 -21.78
C ASP A 22 -4.95 -6.57 -22.69
N LYS A 23 -5.26 -5.39 -22.12
CA LYS A 23 -5.72 -4.24 -22.89
C LYS A 23 -4.64 -3.72 -23.84
N LEU A 24 -3.39 -3.60 -23.36
CA LEU A 24 -2.28 -3.18 -24.22
C LEU A 24 -2.03 -4.15 -25.36
N MET A 25 -2.06 -5.46 -25.11
CA MET A 25 -1.95 -6.47 -26.18
C MET A 25 -3.10 -6.35 -27.17
N SER A 26 -4.34 -6.17 -26.73
CA SER A 26 -5.50 -5.96 -27.59
C SER A 26 -5.37 -4.68 -28.43
N MET A 27 -4.85 -3.58 -27.85
CA MET A 27 -4.58 -2.34 -28.59
C MET A 27 -3.48 -2.54 -29.63
N THR A 28 -2.42 -3.27 -29.31
CA THR A 28 -1.35 -3.61 -30.28
C THR A 28 -1.91 -4.40 -31.44
N MET A 29 -2.87 -5.30 -31.19
CA MET A 29 -3.51 -6.11 -32.22
C MET A 29 -4.69 -5.42 -32.93
N SER A 30 -4.91 -4.12 -32.70
CA SER A 30 -6.02 -3.39 -33.36
C SER A 30 -5.80 -3.18 -34.86
N SER A 31 -4.54 -3.13 -35.31
CA SER A 31 -4.19 -3.12 -36.74
C SER A 31 -2.77 -3.66 -36.97
N GLU A 32 -2.55 -4.21 -38.17
CA GLU A 32 -1.24 -4.70 -38.59
C GLU A 32 -0.15 -3.63 -38.53
N LYS A 33 -0.50 -2.40 -38.89
CA LYS A 33 0.43 -1.25 -38.85
C LYS A 33 0.91 -1.00 -37.41
N ILE A 34 0.00 -0.91 -36.44
CA ILE A 34 0.34 -0.68 -35.02
C ILE A 34 1.22 -1.81 -34.48
N TYR A 35 0.88 -3.04 -34.81
CA TYR A 35 1.66 -4.22 -34.43
C TYR A 35 3.08 -4.14 -34.96
N LYS A 36 3.24 -3.87 -36.26
CA LYS A 36 4.55 -3.75 -36.92
C LYS A 36 5.37 -2.61 -36.33
N ASP A 37 4.76 -1.42 -36.16
CA ASP A 37 5.43 -0.25 -35.57
C ASP A 37 5.92 -0.54 -34.15
N GLN A 38 5.14 -1.22 -33.33
CA GLN A 38 5.55 -1.59 -31.98
C GLN A 38 6.65 -2.65 -31.95
N CYS A 39 6.62 -3.63 -32.83
CA CYS A 39 7.72 -4.61 -32.95
C CYS A 39 9.05 -3.91 -33.31
N LEU A 40 9.03 -2.97 -34.25
CA LEU A 40 10.21 -2.19 -34.64
C LEU A 40 10.70 -1.29 -33.50
N GLN A 41 9.79 -0.63 -32.76
CA GLN A 41 10.15 0.17 -31.58
C GLN A 41 10.74 -0.68 -30.44
N ALA A 42 10.32 -1.92 -30.32
CA ALA A 42 10.89 -2.89 -29.38
C ALA A 42 12.25 -3.46 -29.83
N GLY A 43 12.77 -3.02 -30.99
CA GLY A 43 14.06 -3.47 -31.53
C GLY A 43 14.03 -4.80 -32.26
N ILE A 44 12.83 -5.34 -32.57
CA ILE A 44 12.69 -6.56 -33.37
C ILE A 44 12.99 -6.20 -34.83
N LYS A 45 13.87 -6.93 -35.48
CA LYS A 45 14.17 -6.74 -36.90
C LYS A 45 12.97 -7.12 -37.76
N GLU A 46 12.77 -6.42 -38.87
CA GLU A 46 11.62 -6.63 -39.74
C GLU A 46 11.50 -8.09 -40.22
N GLU A 47 12.62 -8.75 -40.48
CA GLU A 47 12.72 -10.16 -40.91
C GLU A 47 12.29 -11.15 -39.82
N ASP A 48 12.36 -10.75 -38.54
CA ASP A 48 12.02 -11.56 -37.37
C ASP A 48 10.57 -11.35 -36.88
N ILE A 49 9.85 -10.38 -37.47
CA ILE A 49 8.48 -10.08 -37.07
C ILE A 49 7.55 -11.23 -37.48
N ILE A 50 6.90 -11.85 -36.48
CA ILE A 50 5.86 -12.86 -36.75
C ILE A 50 4.70 -12.21 -37.50
N SER A 51 4.10 -12.93 -38.47
CA SER A 51 2.95 -12.37 -39.21
C SER A 51 1.81 -11.96 -38.28
N TYR A 52 1.20 -10.81 -38.56
CA TYR A 52 0.12 -10.23 -37.77
C TYR A 52 -1.02 -11.24 -37.51
N GLU A 53 -1.50 -11.95 -38.54
CA GLU A 53 -2.56 -12.92 -38.42
C GLU A 53 -2.23 -14.08 -37.48
N LYS A 54 -0.98 -14.53 -37.48
CA LYS A 54 -0.53 -15.60 -36.60
C LYS A 54 -0.47 -15.12 -35.16
N GLN A 55 0.09 -13.92 -34.95
CA GLN A 55 0.22 -13.32 -33.62
C GLN A 55 -1.16 -12.98 -33.05
N LYS A 56 -2.06 -12.44 -33.85
CA LYS A 56 -3.44 -12.13 -33.47
C LYS A 56 -4.19 -13.36 -32.99
N LYS A 57 -4.16 -14.44 -33.76
CA LYS A 57 -4.79 -15.73 -33.37
C LYS A 57 -4.22 -16.28 -32.07
N PHE A 58 -2.91 -16.10 -31.84
CA PHE A 58 -2.28 -16.54 -30.60
C PHE A 58 -2.78 -15.73 -29.40
N ILE A 59 -2.87 -14.39 -29.52
CA ILE A 59 -3.31 -13.50 -28.44
C ILE A 59 -4.82 -13.63 -28.17
N GLU A 60 -5.63 -13.88 -29.19
CA GLU A 60 -7.07 -14.11 -29.05
C GLU A 60 -7.38 -15.43 -28.33
N ASP A 61 -6.51 -16.43 -28.46
CA ASP A 61 -6.69 -17.73 -27.81
C ASP A 61 -6.05 -17.74 -26.41
N LYS A 62 -6.78 -17.17 -25.44
CA LYS A 62 -6.35 -17.05 -24.04
C LYS A 62 -6.08 -18.40 -23.35
N SER A 63 -6.43 -19.53 -23.97
CA SER A 63 -6.10 -20.85 -23.44
C SER A 63 -4.62 -21.23 -23.61
N ARG A 64 -3.91 -20.54 -24.50
CA ARG A 64 -2.51 -20.83 -24.86
C ARG A 64 -1.47 -20.16 -24.00
N TYR A 65 -1.85 -19.19 -23.18
CA TYR A 65 -0.90 -18.49 -22.33
C TYR A 65 -1.56 -18.01 -21.03
N THR A 66 -0.73 -17.82 -20.04
CA THR A 66 -1.12 -17.19 -18.77
C THR A 66 -0.25 -15.96 -18.56
N LEU A 67 -0.86 -14.86 -18.15
CA LEU A 67 -0.14 -13.66 -17.75
C LEU A 67 0.15 -13.72 -16.25
N GLU A 68 1.40 -13.75 -15.90
CA GLU A 68 1.86 -13.72 -14.52
C GLU A 68 2.76 -12.50 -14.30
N ILE A 69 2.60 -11.85 -13.15
CA ILE A 69 3.47 -10.75 -12.76
C ILE A 69 4.68 -11.31 -12.03
N ASN A 70 5.86 -11.04 -12.58
CA ASN A 70 7.09 -11.45 -11.95
C ASN A 70 7.25 -10.78 -10.58
N GLN A 71 7.69 -11.55 -9.58
CA GLN A 71 7.99 -11.06 -8.24
C GLN A 71 8.94 -9.85 -8.24
N GLU A 72 9.86 -9.79 -9.19
CA GLU A 72 10.77 -8.65 -9.34
C GLU A 72 10.05 -7.32 -9.61
N VAL A 73 8.94 -7.35 -10.34
CA VAL A 73 8.09 -6.17 -10.60
C VAL A 73 7.50 -5.65 -9.29
N HIS A 74 7.02 -6.55 -8.44
CA HIS A 74 6.51 -6.17 -7.11
C HIS A 74 7.60 -5.56 -6.25
N ILE A 75 8.78 -6.19 -6.20
CA ILE A 75 9.91 -5.68 -5.40
C ILE A 75 10.33 -4.28 -5.89
N LYS A 76 10.48 -4.09 -7.19
CA LYS A 76 10.82 -2.78 -7.76
C LYS A 76 9.77 -1.71 -7.45
N SER A 77 8.49 -2.07 -7.56
CA SER A 77 7.39 -1.16 -7.22
C SER A 77 7.36 -0.82 -5.73
N GLU A 78 7.61 -1.81 -4.86
CA GLU A 78 7.72 -1.59 -3.42
C GLU A 78 8.88 -0.65 -3.08
N LEU A 79 10.07 -0.86 -3.67
CA LEU A 79 11.24 -0.01 -3.43
C LEU A 79 11.00 1.42 -3.89
N LYS A 80 10.42 1.61 -5.07
CA LYS A 80 10.07 2.95 -5.57
C LYS A 80 9.06 3.64 -4.67
N ALA A 81 8.04 2.93 -4.21
CA ALA A 81 7.03 3.48 -3.30
C ALA A 81 7.61 3.87 -1.92
N ILE A 82 8.77 3.30 -1.50
CA ILE A 82 9.45 3.72 -0.26
C ILE A 82 9.94 5.15 -0.38
N GLU A 83 10.61 5.50 -1.47
CA GLU A 83 11.17 6.83 -1.67
C GLU A 83 10.06 7.89 -1.61
N ASP A 84 8.98 7.69 -2.37
CA ASP A 84 7.82 8.59 -2.36
C ASP A 84 7.18 8.69 -0.97
N LEU A 85 7.09 7.57 -0.24
CA LEU A 85 6.48 7.52 1.09
C LEU A 85 7.33 8.22 2.15
N VAL A 86 8.65 8.10 2.06
CA VAL A 86 9.58 8.77 2.99
C VAL A 86 9.37 10.27 2.94
N ASP A 87 9.33 10.88 1.76
CA ASP A 87 9.12 12.31 1.59
C ASP A 87 7.77 12.77 2.17
N ILE A 88 6.71 11.99 1.96
CA ILE A 88 5.38 12.26 2.53
C ILE A 88 5.40 12.18 4.06
N LEU A 89 6.07 11.17 4.63
CA LEU A 89 6.16 11.01 6.08
C LEU A 89 7.03 12.08 6.75
N TYR A 90 8.05 12.60 6.05
CA TYR A 90 8.85 13.74 6.52
C TYR A 90 8.06 15.05 6.59
N GLN A 91 7.00 15.20 5.82
CA GLN A 91 6.13 16.39 5.89
C GLN A 91 5.20 16.36 7.11
N ARG A 92 5.13 15.26 7.84
CA ARG A 92 4.31 15.16 9.05
C ARG A 92 5.09 15.61 10.28
N ASN A 93 4.37 16.24 11.19
CA ASN A 93 4.86 16.53 12.54
C ASN A 93 4.66 15.30 13.41
N TRP A 94 5.75 14.75 13.92
CA TRP A 94 5.75 13.55 14.75
C TRP A 94 5.75 13.88 16.22
N TYR A 95 4.88 13.21 16.97
CA TYR A 95 4.68 13.36 18.40
C TYR A 95 4.88 12.03 19.09
N LEU A 96 5.63 12.04 20.21
CA LEU A 96 5.80 10.88 21.05
C LEU A 96 4.70 10.85 22.11
N ILE A 97 3.94 9.78 22.13
CA ILE A 97 2.92 9.52 23.16
C ILE A 97 3.50 8.53 24.15
N VAL A 98 3.50 8.91 25.42
CA VAL A 98 4.08 8.14 26.53
C VAL A 98 2.97 7.69 27.46
N SER A 99 2.96 6.42 27.80
CA SER A 99 2.06 5.82 28.78
C SER A 99 2.84 5.18 29.92
N ASP A 100 2.16 4.62 30.90
CA ASP A 100 2.68 3.83 31.99
C ASP A 100 1.66 2.77 32.47
N GLU A 101 2.03 2.02 33.50
CA GLU A 101 1.19 0.95 34.05
C GLU A 101 -0.15 1.43 34.62
N THR A 102 -0.23 2.69 35.06
CA THR A 102 -1.41 3.28 35.69
C THR A 102 -2.44 3.74 34.65
N ILE A 103 -1.96 4.18 33.49
CA ILE A 103 -2.79 4.71 32.42
C ILE A 103 -3.24 3.57 31.50
N GLY A 104 -2.30 2.71 31.06
CA GLY A 104 -2.57 1.56 30.20
C GLY A 104 -1.43 1.27 29.21
N GLU A 105 -1.59 0.22 28.43
CA GLU A 105 -0.58 -0.29 27.52
C GLU A 105 -1.04 -0.22 26.08
N PHE A 106 -0.11 0.09 25.17
CA PHE A 106 -0.32 -0.05 23.75
C PHE A 106 -0.16 -1.51 23.33
N ILE A 107 -0.96 -1.94 22.36
CA ILE A 107 -0.79 -3.21 21.68
C ILE A 107 0.05 -3.01 20.42
N ILE A 108 0.69 -4.09 19.95
CA ILE A 108 1.46 -4.12 18.72
C ILE A 108 0.86 -5.20 17.82
N SER A 109 0.99 -5.07 16.52
CA SER A 109 0.52 -6.09 15.57
C SER A 109 1.58 -6.38 14.51
N ASP A 110 1.34 -7.40 13.72
CA ASP A 110 2.11 -7.70 12.51
C ASP A 110 1.96 -6.57 11.44
N TYR A 111 1.05 -5.63 11.69
CA TYR A 111 0.76 -4.43 10.92
C TYR A 111 0.71 -3.18 11.82
N PRO A 112 1.84 -2.77 12.40
CA PRO A 112 1.84 -1.82 13.51
C PRO A 112 1.53 -0.38 13.11
N VAL A 113 1.63 -0.04 11.82
CA VAL A 113 1.34 1.32 11.34
C VAL A 113 -0.11 1.39 10.89
N SER A 114 -0.89 2.21 11.55
CA SER A 114 -2.28 2.50 11.17
C SER A 114 -2.43 3.94 10.72
N ILE A 115 -3.43 4.19 9.88
CA ILE A 115 -3.80 5.53 9.43
C ILE A 115 -5.31 5.70 9.61
N ALA A 116 -5.71 6.84 10.16
CA ALA A 116 -7.10 7.13 10.43
C ALA A 116 -7.43 8.62 10.18
N PRO A 117 -8.69 8.99 9.98
CA PRO A 117 -9.11 10.39 10.03
C PRO A 117 -8.80 11.00 11.39
N LEU A 118 -8.33 12.24 11.40
CA LEU A 118 -8.04 12.97 12.64
C LEU A 118 -9.33 13.17 13.47
N ASN A 119 -10.43 13.52 12.78
CA ASN A 119 -11.76 13.65 13.38
C ASN A 119 -12.69 12.57 12.85
N LYS A 120 -13.49 11.95 13.72
CA LYS A 120 -14.47 10.92 13.34
C LYS A 120 -15.56 11.44 12.38
N SER A 121 -15.80 12.76 12.36
CA SER A 121 -16.75 13.41 11.47
C SER A 121 -16.22 13.62 10.05
N ASP A 122 -14.92 13.47 9.84
CA ASP A 122 -14.30 13.65 8.54
C ASP A 122 -14.63 12.43 7.66
N ASN A 123 -15.64 12.59 6.81
CA ASN A 123 -16.04 11.55 5.85
C ASN A 123 -15.05 11.55 4.67
N LEU A 124 -13.81 11.13 4.94
CA LEU A 124 -12.77 11.04 3.91
C LEU A 124 -13.10 9.86 2.99
N GLN A 125 -13.38 10.15 1.73
CA GLN A 125 -13.62 9.11 0.71
C GLN A 125 -12.39 8.22 0.50
N HIS A 126 -11.20 8.78 0.73
CA HIS A 126 -9.93 8.08 0.62
C HIS A 126 -9.04 8.45 1.80
N ILE A 127 -8.37 7.45 2.37
CA ILE A 127 -7.39 7.62 3.44
C ILE A 127 -6.02 7.26 2.86
N GLY A 128 -5.02 8.13 3.07
CA GLY A 128 -3.67 7.92 2.57
C GLY A 128 -2.63 8.75 3.33
N PHE A 129 -1.37 8.33 3.29
CA PHE A 129 -0.28 8.97 4.05
C PHE A 129 -0.06 10.44 3.67
N GLY A 130 -0.40 10.86 2.44
CA GLY A 130 -0.31 12.25 1.98
C GLY A 130 -1.57 13.08 2.19
N ILE A 131 -2.64 12.50 2.74
CA ILE A 131 -3.93 13.20 2.92
C ILE A 131 -3.90 14.00 4.22
N ARG A 132 -4.22 15.30 4.14
CA ARG A 132 -4.44 16.15 5.31
C ARG A 132 -5.65 15.67 6.12
N ASN A 133 -5.76 16.09 7.37
CA ASN A 133 -6.78 15.61 8.32
C ASN A 133 -6.72 14.10 8.58
N THR A 134 -5.55 13.49 8.38
CA THR A 134 -5.27 12.11 8.79
C THR A 134 -4.15 12.07 9.81
N GLU A 135 -4.22 11.10 10.71
CA GLU A 135 -3.16 10.77 11.63
C GLU A 135 -2.57 9.39 11.27
N VAL A 136 -1.26 9.28 11.40
CA VAL A 136 -0.54 8.01 11.30
C VAL A 136 -0.13 7.60 12.71
N CYS A 137 -0.55 6.43 13.16
CA CYS A 137 -0.21 5.92 14.48
C CYS A 137 0.77 4.75 14.35
N PHE A 138 1.79 4.75 15.21
CA PHE A 138 2.81 3.72 15.24
C PHE A 138 3.20 3.39 16.69
N PRO A 139 2.56 2.41 17.35
CA PRO A 139 3.02 1.90 18.64
C PRO A 139 4.35 1.15 18.46
N ILE A 140 5.35 1.56 19.25
CA ILE A 140 6.71 0.99 19.21
C ILE A 140 7.03 0.15 20.44
N SER A 141 6.31 0.32 21.52
CA SER A 141 6.38 -0.52 22.71
C SER A 141 5.07 -0.45 23.49
N LYS A 142 4.95 -1.22 24.56
CA LYS A 142 3.76 -1.19 25.42
C LYS A 142 3.47 0.18 26.08
N TYR A 143 4.46 1.08 26.12
CA TYR A 143 4.29 2.40 26.73
C TYR A 143 4.66 3.56 25.82
N LEU A 144 5.02 3.29 24.56
CA LEU A 144 5.43 4.33 23.62
C LEU A 144 4.73 4.15 22.28
N ALA A 145 4.19 5.23 21.74
CA ALA A 145 3.67 5.30 20.40
C ALA A 145 4.05 6.62 19.73
N PHE A 146 4.23 6.61 18.41
CA PHE A 146 4.29 7.82 17.61
C PHE A 146 2.94 8.13 16.96
N ILE A 147 2.63 9.42 16.88
CA ILE A 147 1.54 9.94 16.06
C ILE A 147 2.12 10.98 15.11
N GLY A 148 1.86 10.82 13.83
CA GLY A 148 2.24 11.76 12.77
C GLY A 148 1.03 12.45 12.17
N VAL A 149 0.97 13.79 12.27
CA VAL A 149 -0.09 14.65 11.70
C VAL A 149 0.54 15.79 10.89
N PHE A 150 -0.25 16.51 10.11
CA PHE A 150 0.25 17.67 9.36
C PHE A 150 0.24 18.97 10.18
N GLU A 151 -0.58 19.02 11.21
CA GLU A 151 -0.68 20.14 12.12
C GLU A 151 0.56 20.21 13.02
N ASP A 152 1.10 21.42 13.22
CA ASP A 152 2.24 21.61 14.11
C ASP A 152 1.80 22.01 15.52
N ASN A 153 2.52 21.42 16.50
CA ASN A 153 2.42 21.80 17.90
C ASN A 153 3.85 21.90 18.47
N LYS A 154 4.10 22.92 19.27
CA LYS A 154 5.39 23.17 19.91
C LYS A 154 5.82 22.00 20.81
N GLN A 155 4.86 21.38 21.49
CA GLN A 155 5.11 20.23 22.36
C GLN A 155 5.22 18.97 21.50
N LYS A 156 6.34 18.27 21.57
CA LYS A 156 6.61 17.04 20.79
C LYS A 156 6.44 15.74 21.59
N LYS A 157 6.11 15.84 22.89
CA LYS A 157 5.88 14.69 23.79
C LYS A 157 4.64 14.92 24.62
N PHE A 158 3.75 13.93 24.64
CA PHE A 158 2.50 13.96 25.38
C PHE A 158 2.34 12.73 26.29
N ILE A 159 1.70 12.91 27.42
CA ILE A 159 1.26 11.80 28.27
C ILE A 159 -0.06 11.28 27.70
N ALA A 160 -0.18 9.98 27.54
CA ALA A 160 -1.39 9.35 27.04
C ALA A 160 -2.56 9.53 28.03
N THR A 161 -3.75 9.58 27.50
CA THR A 161 -4.98 9.32 28.24
C THR A 161 -5.51 7.93 27.89
N LYS A 162 -6.42 7.38 28.70
CA LYS A 162 -7.08 6.09 28.39
C LYS A 162 -7.77 6.12 27.02
N ASP A 163 -8.36 7.26 26.65
CA ASP A 163 -9.04 7.42 25.36
C ASP A 163 -8.05 7.38 24.20
N ILE A 164 -6.87 7.99 24.34
CA ILE A 164 -5.79 7.94 23.33
C ILE A 164 -5.29 6.50 23.18
N ILE A 165 -5.08 5.79 24.29
CA ILE A 165 -4.65 4.38 24.25
C ILE A 165 -5.70 3.53 23.54
N ASN A 166 -6.96 3.66 23.92
CA ASN A 166 -8.06 2.90 23.30
C ASN A 166 -8.18 3.19 21.81
N LYS A 167 -8.03 4.46 21.40
CA LYS A 167 -8.06 4.85 20.00
C LYS A 167 -6.93 4.21 19.20
N ILE A 168 -5.68 4.28 19.70
CA ILE A 168 -4.51 3.71 19.04
C ILE A 168 -4.62 2.18 19.00
N ASN A 169 -5.01 1.56 20.12
CA ASN A 169 -5.15 0.11 20.21
C ASN A 169 -6.22 -0.41 19.25
N LYS A 170 -7.37 0.26 19.18
CA LYS A 170 -8.42 -0.10 18.22
C LYS A 170 -7.92 0.02 16.79
N ALA A 171 -7.26 1.11 16.43
CA ALA A 171 -6.67 1.28 15.10
C ALA A 171 -5.64 0.18 14.79
N THR A 172 -4.75 -0.13 15.73
CA THR A 172 -3.75 -1.20 15.58
C THR A 172 -4.41 -2.57 15.39
N TYR A 173 -5.50 -2.84 16.11
CA TYR A 173 -6.26 -4.09 16.00
C TYR A 173 -6.98 -4.18 14.64
N ASP A 174 -7.67 -3.12 14.24
CA ASP A 174 -8.42 -3.07 12.97
C ASP A 174 -7.51 -3.20 11.75
N PHE A 175 -6.25 -2.73 11.85
CA PHE A 175 -5.24 -2.84 10.79
C PHE A 175 -4.43 -4.13 10.84
N ALA A 176 -4.48 -4.91 11.92
CA ALA A 176 -3.76 -6.17 12.02
C ALA A 176 -4.17 -7.15 10.91
N ASN A 177 -3.19 -7.86 10.34
CA ASN A 177 -3.46 -8.87 9.31
C ASN A 177 -3.72 -10.25 9.90
N LYS A 178 -2.84 -10.71 10.81
CA LYS A 178 -2.90 -12.05 11.40
C LYS A 178 -2.74 -12.07 12.91
N GLN A 179 -1.93 -11.18 13.47
CA GLN A 179 -1.49 -11.27 14.85
C GLN A 179 -1.48 -9.92 15.54
N VAL A 180 -1.94 -9.91 16.78
CA VAL A 180 -1.84 -8.80 17.71
C VAL A 180 -1.12 -9.29 18.96
N PHE A 181 -0.18 -8.49 19.46
CA PHE A 181 0.62 -8.78 20.64
C PHE A 181 0.22 -7.85 21.78
N SER A 182 -0.16 -8.43 22.90
CA SER A 182 -0.53 -7.71 24.12
C SER A 182 -0.05 -8.48 25.33
N THR A 183 0.25 -7.78 26.42
CA THR A 183 0.58 -8.39 27.71
C THR A 183 -0.66 -8.78 28.49
N LYS A 184 -1.84 -8.23 28.13
CA LYS A 184 -3.14 -8.48 28.78
C LYS A 184 -4.18 -8.86 27.74
N LYS A 185 -5.27 -9.48 28.21
CA LYS A 185 -6.44 -9.73 27.36
C LYS A 185 -6.96 -8.39 26.80
N ILE A 186 -7.18 -8.35 25.48
CA ILE A 186 -7.69 -7.16 24.79
C ILE A 186 -9.21 -7.18 24.93
N GLU A 187 -9.77 -6.08 25.44
CA GLU A 187 -11.20 -5.81 25.50
C GLU A 187 -11.44 -4.42 24.88
N PHE A 188 -12.31 -4.34 23.86
CA PHE A 188 -12.69 -3.11 23.16
C PHE A 188 -14.15 -2.79 23.39
#